data_5d8ca73311acf5a6aac8cec40e4bc887
#
_entry.id   5d8ca73311acf5a6aac8cec40e4bc887
#
_cell.length_a   1.000
_cell.length_b   1.000
_cell.length_c   1.000
_cell.angle_alpha   90.00
_cell.angle_beta   90.00
_cell.angle_gamma   90.00
#
_symmetry.space_group_name_H-M   'P 1'
#
loop_
_entity.id
_entity.type
_entity.pdbx_description
1 polymer ?
#
loop_
_entity_poly.entity_id
_entity_poly.type
_entity_poly.pdbx_seq_one_letter_code
_entity_poly.pdbx_strand_id
1 'polypeptide(L)'
;LAVGEALLGLGVVALLIAYLPSIYGHFSRREEEVLKFEVRAGSPPTPTAFLVRLHTIGWVDRLGMLWEPWETWFEELQESHTSQPSLALFRSQNWSNSWIGTAGAVLDTAAISEAAIDQPAQPEAALMMRAGFLALRDIAAFYGLRVDSDPSPNDPISVTRAEFEEVLDEIERSGLPLKADREKAWRAFAGWRVNYDEALLALSALVVAPPARWSSDRNGRFHRPTVRHPRTWRVDPLEAPRSW
;
A
#
# COMPACT_ATOMS: atom_id res chain seq x y z
N LEU A 1 42.34 7.68 -29.51
CA LEU A 1 41.92 7.21 -28.18
C LEU A 1 41.30 8.35 -27.39
N ALA A 2 41.96 9.46 -27.06
CA ALA A 2 41.47 10.56 -26.24
C ALA A 2 40.14 11.19 -26.73
N VAL A 3 39.94 11.36 -28.04
CA VAL A 3 38.67 11.88 -28.59
C VAL A 3 37.51 10.88 -28.38
N GLY A 4 37.75 9.57 -28.52
CA GLY A 4 36.76 8.53 -28.28
C GLY A 4 36.33 8.46 -26.79
N GLU A 5 37.31 8.59 -25.89
CA GLU A 5 37.06 8.63 -24.45
C GLU A 5 36.23 9.87 -24.05
N ALA A 6 36.58 11.04 -24.61
CA ALA A 6 35.83 12.28 -24.36
C ALA A 6 34.38 12.20 -24.87
N LEU A 7 34.13 11.63 -26.04
CA LEU A 7 32.81 11.44 -26.59
C LEU A 7 31.99 10.45 -25.76
N LEU A 8 32.62 9.37 -25.28
CA LEU A 8 31.97 8.37 -24.43
C LEU A 8 31.62 8.97 -23.08
N GLY A 9 32.51 9.74 -22.48
CA GLY A 9 32.27 10.47 -21.23
C GLY A 9 31.10 11.47 -21.35
N LEU A 10 31.07 12.25 -22.43
CA LEU A 10 29.99 13.19 -22.71
C LEU A 10 28.63 12.46 -22.91
N GLY A 11 28.66 11.33 -23.62
CA GLY A 11 27.48 10.51 -23.82
C GLY A 11 26.91 9.96 -22.51
N VAL A 12 27.74 9.48 -21.59
CA VAL A 12 27.34 9.04 -20.26
C VAL A 12 26.73 10.18 -19.45
N VAL A 13 27.33 11.35 -19.45
CA VAL A 13 26.79 12.53 -18.75
C VAL A 13 25.45 12.95 -19.33
N ALA A 14 25.31 12.98 -20.65
CA ALA A 14 24.03 13.30 -21.30
C ALA A 14 22.93 12.28 -20.95
N LEU A 15 23.26 10.99 -20.90
CA LEU A 15 22.34 9.94 -20.48
C LEU A 15 21.89 10.13 -19.03
N LEU A 16 22.81 10.43 -18.12
CA LEU A 16 22.50 10.66 -16.71
C LEU A 16 21.59 11.88 -16.53
N ILE A 17 21.86 12.98 -17.24
CA ILE A 17 21.05 14.20 -17.20
C ILE A 17 19.63 13.94 -17.72
N ALA A 18 19.46 13.10 -18.73
CA ALA A 18 18.15 12.76 -19.27
C ALA A 18 17.37 11.76 -18.39
N TYR A 19 18.06 10.80 -17.78
CA TYR A 19 17.41 9.66 -17.10
C TYR A 19 17.11 9.93 -15.61
N LEU A 20 18.01 10.60 -14.88
CA LEU A 20 17.83 10.86 -13.45
C LEU A 20 16.59 11.68 -13.10
N PRO A 21 16.23 12.77 -13.83
CA PRO A 21 15.00 13.50 -13.52
C PRO A 21 13.74 12.66 -13.70
N SER A 22 13.72 11.74 -14.68
CA SER A 22 12.60 10.84 -14.91
C SER A 22 12.42 9.88 -13.72
N ILE A 23 13.48 9.20 -13.29
CA ILE A 23 13.44 8.31 -12.12
C ILE A 23 13.00 9.09 -10.87
N TYR A 24 13.57 10.27 -10.64
CA TYR A 24 13.22 11.08 -9.48
C TYR A 24 11.74 11.52 -9.52
N GLY A 25 11.22 11.85 -10.70
CA GLY A 25 9.82 12.23 -10.87
C GLY A 25 8.86 11.09 -10.50
N HIS A 26 9.12 9.88 -10.98
CA HIS A 26 8.31 8.70 -10.61
C HIS A 26 8.44 8.35 -9.13
N PHE A 27 9.67 8.40 -8.59
CA PHE A 27 9.92 8.19 -7.16
C PHE A 27 9.12 9.20 -6.32
N SER A 28 9.20 10.48 -6.65
CA SER A 28 8.51 11.54 -5.89
C SER A 28 7.00 11.36 -5.88
N ARG A 29 6.38 11.09 -7.04
CA ARG A 29 4.94 10.83 -7.14
C ARG A 29 4.51 9.62 -6.31
N ARG A 30 5.27 8.54 -6.38
CA ARG A 30 5.02 7.36 -5.53
C ARG A 30 5.03 7.71 -4.04
N GLU A 31 6.05 8.45 -3.59
CA GLU A 31 6.20 8.83 -2.18
C GLU A 31 5.14 9.83 -1.72
N GLU A 32 4.61 10.66 -2.61
CA GLU A 32 3.49 11.55 -2.29
C GLU A 32 2.24 10.76 -1.85
N GLU A 33 1.90 9.68 -2.55
CA GLU A 33 0.76 8.84 -2.17
C GLU A 33 1.03 8.02 -0.91
N VAL A 34 2.27 7.52 -0.73
CA VAL A 34 2.68 6.89 0.53
C VAL A 34 2.48 7.86 1.70
N LEU A 35 2.91 9.11 1.56
CA LEU A 35 2.73 10.14 2.58
C LEU A 35 1.26 10.50 2.79
N LYS A 36 0.46 10.64 1.73
CA LYS A 36 -0.98 10.91 1.84
C LYS A 36 -1.70 9.83 2.63
N PHE A 37 -1.34 8.57 2.42
CA PHE A 37 -1.92 7.47 3.18
C PHE A 37 -1.42 7.47 4.64
N GLU A 38 -0.13 7.71 4.88
CA GLU A 38 0.45 7.80 6.23
C GLU A 38 -0.25 8.89 7.08
N VAL A 39 -0.47 10.07 6.52
CA VAL A 39 -1.18 11.17 7.20
C VAL A 39 -2.57 10.73 7.66
N ARG A 40 -3.24 9.87 6.89
CA ARG A 40 -4.58 9.38 7.21
C ARG A 40 -4.60 8.14 8.10
N ALA A 41 -3.63 7.24 7.93
CA ALA A 41 -3.61 5.90 8.53
C ALA A 41 -2.56 5.71 9.63
N GLY A 42 -1.71 6.73 9.90
CA GLY A 42 -0.61 6.61 10.86
C GLY A 42 0.65 6.00 10.25
N SER A 43 1.68 5.77 11.08
CA SER A 43 2.98 5.23 10.66
C SER A 43 3.45 4.16 11.64
N PRO A 44 3.59 2.88 11.22
CA PRO A 44 3.23 2.37 9.90
C PRO A 44 1.72 2.45 9.64
N PRO A 45 1.32 2.65 8.37
CA PRO A 45 -0.10 2.80 8.05
C PRO A 45 -0.87 1.49 8.22
N THR A 46 -2.10 1.58 8.75
CA THR A 46 -2.97 0.43 8.91
C THR A 46 -4.39 0.70 8.39
N PRO A 47 -5.08 -0.32 7.83
CA PRO A 47 -6.47 -0.19 7.40
C PRO A 47 -7.39 0.31 8.49
N THR A 48 -7.23 -0.23 9.70
CA THR A 48 -8.06 0.12 10.85
C THR A 48 -7.93 1.58 11.23
N ALA A 49 -6.67 2.07 11.38
CA ALA A 49 -6.42 3.48 11.75
C ALA A 49 -6.98 4.44 10.69
N PHE A 50 -6.93 4.06 9.42
CA PHE A 50 -7.52 4.85 8.34
C PHE A 50 -9.04 4.95 8.48
N LEU A 51 -9.74 3.80 8.57
CA LEU A 51 -11.20 3.76 8.66
C LEU A 51 -11.73 4.45 9.93
N VAL A 52 -11.10 4.21 11.07
CA VAL A 52 -11.45 4.85 12.34
C VAL A 52 -11.26 6.36 12.27
N ARG A 53 -10.19 6.84 11.66
CA ARG A 53 -9.96 8.29 11.49
C ARG A 53 -11.01 8.93 10.59
N LEU A 54 -11.33 8.29 9.45
CA LEU A 54 -12.39 8.80 8.57
C LEU A 54 -13.74 8.85 9.29
N HIS A 55 -14.04 7.84 10.09
CA HIS A 55 -15.25 7.85 10.92
C HIS A 55 -15.24 9.00 11.93
N THR A 56 -14.15 9.18 12.64
CA THR A 56 -14.00 10.25 13.66
C THR A 56 -14.22 11.65 13.08
N ILE A 57 -13.77 11.88 11.84
CA ILE A 57 -13.93 13.19 11.17
C ILE A 57 -15.21 13.30 10.33
N GLY A 58 -16.09 12.27 10.36
CA GLY A 58 -17.35 12.27 9.60
C GLY A 58 -17.18 12.15 8.08
N TRP A 59 -16.14 11.46 7.61
CA TRP A 59 -15.81 11.34 6.19
C TRP A 59 -16.09 9.97 5.57
N VAL A 60 -16.68 9.05 6.29
CA VAL A 60 -16.98 7.69 5.81
C VAL A 60 -17.84 7.72 4.54
N ASP A 61 -18.87 8.58 4.51
CA ASP A 61 -19.75 8.73 3.34
C ASP A 61 -19.02 9.23 2.07
N ARG A 62 -17.80 9.73 2.22
CA ARG A 62 -16.95 10.23 1.13
C ARG A 62 -15.80 9.29 0.78
N LEU A 63 -15.81 8.10 1.33
CA LEU A 63 -14.75 7.12 1.11
C LEU A 63 -14.61 6.77 -0.37
N GLY A 64 -15.71 6.72 -1.13
CA GLY A 64 -15.73 6.50 -2.58
C GLY A 64 -14.84 7.49 -3.37
N MET A 65 -14.77 8.75 -2.93
CA MET A 65 -13.95 9.77 -3.59
C MET A 65 -12.43 9.56 -3.39
N LEU A 66 -12.05 8.69 -2.49
CA LEU A 66 -10.63 8.42 -2.19
C LEU A 66 -10.06 7.28 -3.06
N TRP A 67 -10.91 6.50 -3.72
CA TRP A 67 -10.45 5.33 -4.47
C TRP A 67 -9.83 5.67 -5.81
N GLU A 68 -10.39 6.63 -6.57
CA GLU A 68 -9.91 7.05 -7.88
C GLU A 68 -8.42 7.53 -7.85
N PRO A 69 -7.98 8.37 -6.90
CA PRO A 69 -6.58 8.73 -6.79
C PRO A 69 -5.65 7.53 -6.58
N TRP A 70 -6.08 6.51 -5.82
CA TRP A 70 -5.28 5.31 -5.63
C TRP A 70 -5.38 4.32 -6.78
N GLU A 71 -6.46 4.29 -7.53
CA GLU A 71 -6.53 3.59 -8.81
C GLU A 71 -5.45 4.12 -9.76
N THR A 72 -5.41 5.43 -9.96
CA THR A 72 -4.38 6.12 -10.75
C THR A 72 -2.96 5.82 -10.23
N TRP A 73 -2.77 5.83 -8.91
CA TRP A 73 -1.48 5.50 -8.32
C TRP A 73 -1.02 4.06 -8.61
N PHE A 74 -1.93 3.09 -8.59
CA PHE A 74 -1.61 1.71 -8.95
C PHE A 74 -1.24 1.57 -10.43
N GLU A 75 -1.92 2.29 -11.32
CA GLU A 75 -1.57 2.35 -12.75
C GLU A 75 -0.17 2.96 -12.95
N GLU A 76 0.14 4.06 -12.24
CA GLU A 76 1.47 4.68 -12.26
C GLU A 76 2.54 3.76 -11.66
N LEU A 77 2.23 2.99 -10.60
CA LEU A 77 3.14 1.99 -10.05
C LEU A 77 3.46 0.90 -11.06
N GLN A 78 2.44 0.34 -11.71
CA GLN A 78 2.61 -0.69 -12.73
C GLN A 78 3.50 -0.18 -13.86
N GLU A 79 3.20 0.96 -14.43
CA GLU A 79 3.97 1.55 -15.53
C GLU A 79 5.41 1.84 -15.10
N SER A 80 5.61 2.57 -14.02
CA SER A 80 6.94 3.03 -13.60
C SER A 80 7.85 1.90 -13.11
N HIS A 81 7.32 0.90 -12.40
CA HIS A 81 8.11 -0.20 -11.84
C HIS A 81 8.42 -1.30 -12.87
N THR A 82 7.72 -1.33 -13.99
CA THR A 82 8.03 -2.22 -15.13
C THR A 82 8.92 -1.53 -16.16
N SER A 83 8.75 -0.22 -16.39
CA SER A 83 9.59 0.58 -17.31
C SER A 83 10.95 0.96 -16.69
N GLN A 84 10.99 1.22 -15.38
CA GLN A 84 12.17 1.61 -14.61
C GLN A 84 12.32 0.71 -13.37
N PRO A 85 12.74 -0.54 -13.51
CA PRO A 85 12.68 -1.53 -12.45
C PRO A 85 13.42 -1.16 -11.16
N SER A 86 14.50 -0.38 -11.26
CA SER A 86 15.24 0.08 -10.07
C SER A 86 14.36 0.81 -9.05
N LEU A 87 13.25 1.42 -9.49
CA LEU A 87 12.33 2.14 -8.62
C LEU A 87 11.73 1.27 -7.52
N ALA A 88 11.42 0.02 -7.80
CA ALA A 88 10.85 -0.88 -6.78
C ALA A 88 11.80 -1.07 -5.59
N LEU A 89 13.12 -0.99 -5.82
CA LEU A 89 14.14 -1.19 -4.80
C LEU A 89 14.46 0.09 -4.02
N PHE A 90 13.99 1.25 -4.47
CA PHE A 90 14.22 2.51 -3.76
C PHE A 90 13.31 2.59 -2.53
N ARG A 91 13.93 2.75 -1.38
CA ARG A 91 13.24 2.86 -0.10
C ARG A 91 12.61 4.23 0.07
N SER A 92 11.48 4.27 0.77
CA SER A 92 10.87 5.50 1.24
C SER A 92 11.82 6.26 2.18
N GLN A 93 11.69 7.59 2.21
CA GLN A 93 12.50 8.44 3.10
C GLN A 93 12.23 8.15 4.57
N ASN A 94 10.97 7.86 4.91
CA ASN A 94 10.61 7.35 6.22
C ASN A 94 10.89 5.84 6.27
N TRP A 95 11.84 5.43 7.10
CA TRP A 95 12.28 4.04 7.24
C TRP A 95 11.18 3.07 7.71
N SER A 96 10.11 3.57 8.33
CA SER A 96 8.97 2.76 8.80
C SER A 96 7.93 2.51 7.72
N ASN A 97 8.05 3.16 6.57
CA ASN A 97 7.10 3.06 5.47
C ASN A 97 7.73 2.45 4.22
N SER A 98 6.89 1.94 3.37
CA SER A 98 7.28 1.47 2.03
C SER A 98 6.08 1.55 1.10
N TRP A 99 6.35 1.74 -0.19
CA TRP A 99 5.31 1.73 -1.21
C TRP A 99 4.50 0.43 -1.20
N ILE A 100 5.15 -0.71 -1.01
CA ILE A 100 4.47 -2.02 -1.00
C ILE A 100 3.62 -2.20 0.27
N GLY A 101 4.10 -1.75 1.43
CA GLY A 101 3.30 -1.77 2.67
C GLY A 101 2.08 -0.86 2.57
N THR A 102 2.24 0.32 1.95
CA THR A 102 1.13 1.24 1.66
C THR A 102 0.15 0.63 0.65
N ALA A 103 0.65 0.01 -0.43
CA ALA A 103 -0.20 -0.67 -1.40
C ALA A 103 -1.06 -1.76 -0.74
N GLY A 104 -0.46 -2.60 0.11
CA GLY A 104 -1.20 -3.59 0.89
C GLY A 104 -2.24 -2.96 1.80
N ALA A 105 -1.89 -1.91 2.54
CA ALA A 105 -2.81 -1.25 3.45
C ALA A 105 -3.97 -0.54 2.73
N VAL A 106 -3.76 0.04 1.55
CA VAL A 106 -4.82 0.62 0.70
C VAL A 106 -5.78 -0.46 0.23
N LEU A 107 -5.26 -1.56 -0.33
CA LEU A 107 -6.07 -2.70 -0.80
C LEU A 107 -6.85 -3.34 0.34
N ASP A 108 -6.22 -3.56 1.49
CA ASP A 108 -6.89 -4.10 2.68
C ASP A 108 -7.97 -3.16 3.21
N THR A 109 -7.74 -1.84 3.15
CA THR A 109 -8.75 -0.86 3.55
C THR A 109 -9.99 -0.95 2.68
N ALA A 110 -9.82 -1.02 1.36
CA ALA A 110 -10.92 -1.17 0.43
C ALA A 110 -11.64 -2.52 0.60
N ALA A 111 -10.87 -3.61 0.75
CA ALA A 111 -11.44 -4.94 0.96
C ALA A 111 -12.26 -5.04 2.26
N ILE A 112 -11.77 -4.46 3.37
CA ILE A 112 -12.51 -4.39 4.64
C ILE A 112 -13.75 -3.50 4.48
N SER A 113 -13.61 -2.36 3.83
CA SER A 113 -14.71 -1.42 3.58
C SER A 113 -15.85 -2.08 2.85
N GLU A 114 -15.57 -2.74 1.73
CA GLU A 114 -16.59 -3.44 0.94
C GLU A 114 -17.14 -4.69 1.64
N ALA A 115 -16.29 -5.42 2.36
CA ALA A 115 -16.69 -6.66 3.01
C ALA A 115 -17.52 -6.43 4.28
N ALA A 116 -17.11 -5.49 5.14
CA ALA A 116 -17.56 -5.44 6.54
C ALA A 116 -18.25 -4.14 6.96
N ILE A 117 -17.97 -2.99 6.33
CA ILE A 117 -18.63 -1.73 6.72
C ILE A 117 -20.05 -1.69 6.20
N ASP A 118 -20.99 -1.27 7.07
CA ASP A 118 -22.40 -1.13 6.70
C ASP A 118 -22.62 0.20 5.96
N GLN A 119 -22.37 0.16 4.67
CA GLN A 119 -22.48 1.29 3.73
C GLN A 119 -22.92 0.80 2.34
N PRO A 120 -23.41 1.68 1.46
CA PRO A 120 -23.65 1.33 0.07
C PRO A 120 -22.39 0.81 -0.60
N ALA A 121 -22.54 -0.15 -1.52
CA ALA A 121 -21.43 -0.65 -2.33
C ALA A 121 -20.78 0.49 -3.13
N GLN A 122 -19.46 0.47 -3.21
CA GLN A 122 -18.66 1.48 -3.91
C GLN A 122 -17.96 0.84 -5.12
N PRO A 123 -18.51 0.98 -6.33
CA PRO A 123 -17.90 0.41 -7.53
C PRO A 123 -16.44 0.88 -7.74
N GLU A 124 -16.13 2.10 -7.33
CA GLU A 124 -14.81 2.70 -7.40
C GLU A 124 -13.77 1.92 -6.56
N ALA A 125 -14.19 1.37 -5.41
CA ALA A 125 -13.35 0.51 -4.61
C ALA A 125 -12.96 -0.79 -5.35
N ALA A 126 -13.91 -1.37 -6.07
CA ALA A 126 -13.68 -2.59 -6.85
C ALA A 126 -12.74 -2.34 -8.04
N LEU A 127 -12.88 -1.19 -8.73
CA LEU A 127 -11.98 -0.79 -9.83
C LEU A 127 -10.56 -0.54 -9.30
N MET A 128 -10.43 0.23 -8.24
CA MET A 128 -9.14 0.49 -7.59
C MET A 128 -8.47 -0.81 -7.11
N MET A 129 -9.21 -1.71 -6.44
CA MET A 129 -8.66 -3.01 -6.02
C MET A 129 -8.20 -3.83 -7.23
N ARG A 130 -8.96 -3.79 -8.34
CA ARG A 130 -8.56 -4.47 -9.57
C ARG A 130 -7.26 -3.89 -10.14
N ALA A 131 -7.14 -2.57 -10.26
CA ALA A 131 -5.91 -1.92 -10.69
C ALA A 131 -4.74 -2.32 -9.78
N GLY A 132 -4.95 -2.31 -8.47
CA GLY A 132 -3.93 -2.65 -7.49
C GLY A 132 -3.43 -4.08 -7.57
N PHE A 133 -4.33 -5.08 -7.62
CA PHE A 133 -3.86 -6.46 -7.69
C PHE A 133 -3.22 -6.81 -9.05
N LEU A 134 -3.68 -6.23 -10.15
CA LEU A 134 -3.03 -6.39 -11.45
C LEU A 134 -1.62 -5.76 -11.43
N ALA A 135 -1.49 -4.54 -10.92
CA ALA A 135 -0.20 -3.87 -10.79
C ALA A 135 0.81 -4.69 -9.97
N LEU A 136 0.40 -5.21 -8.80
CA LEU A 136 1.29 -6.02 -7.97
C LEU A 136 1.69 -7.33 -8.64
N ARG A 137 0.78 -8.00 -9.34
CA ARG A 137 1.07 -9.23 -10.08
C ARG A 137 2.04 -8.98 -11.25
N ASP A 138 1.82 -7.92 -12.02
CA ASP A 138 2.66 -7.58 -13.17
C ASP A 138 4.06 -7.17 -12.71
N ILE A 139 4.18 -6.39 -11.64
CA ILE A 139 5.47 -6.06 -11.05
C ILE A 139 6.16 -7.33 -10.53
N ALA A 140 5.45 -8.22 -9.83
CA ALA A 140 5.99 -9.49 -9.36
C ALA A 140 6.48 -10.38 -10.52
N ALA A 141 5.67 -10.50 -11.57
CA ALA A 141 6.03 -11.25 -12.78
C ALA A 141 7.26 -10.66 -13.46
N PHE A 142 7.37 -9.33 -13.54
CA PHE A 142 8.55 -8.66 -14.09
C PHE A 142 9.86 -9.06 -13.36
N TYR A 143 9.80 -9.21 -12.03
CA TYR A 143 10.94 -9.67 -11.23
C TYR A 143 11.10 -11.20 -11.22
N GLY A 144 10.32 -11.95 -12.01
CA GLY A 144 10.36 -13.40 -12.05
C GLY A 144 9.86 -14.07 -10.77
N LEU A 145 9.11 -13.35 -9.94
CA LEU A 145 8.46 -13.93 -8.77
C LEU A 145 7.27 -14.78 -9.23
N ARG A 146 7.18 -15.99 -8.68
CA ARG A 146 6.07 -16.88 -8.99
C ARG A 146 4.88 -16.50 -8.13
N VAL A 147 3.82 -16.05 -8.77
CA VAL A 147 2.54 -15.70 -8.15
C VAL A 147 1.42 -16.27 -9.02
N ASP A 148 0.35 -16.69 -8.39
CA ASP A 148 -0.83 -17.16 -9.12
C ASP A 148 -1.49 -15.98 -9.84
N SER A 149 -1.67 -16.09 -11.14
CA SER A 149 -2.31 -15.07 -11.97
C SER A 149 -3.85 -15.13 -11.95
N ASP A 150 -4.42 -16.25 -11.49
CA ASP A 150 -5.88 -16.48 -11.45
C ASP A 150 -6.28 -17.34 -10.25
N PRO A 151 -6.02 -16.85 -9.01
CA PRO A 151 -6.35 -17.62 -7.80
C PRO A 151 -7.86 -17.78 -7.63
N SER A 152 -8.24 -18.94 -7.11
CA SER A 152 -9.63 -19.20 -6.74
C SER A 152 -10.02 -18.35 -5.51
N PRO A 153 -11.25 -17.81 -5.45
CA PRO A 153 -11.73 -17.07 -4.28
C PRO A 153 -11.67 -17.83 -2.95
N ASN A 154 -11.50 -19.15 -3.00
CA ASN A 154 -11.41 -20.02 -1.83
C ASN A 154 -9.97 -20.48 -1.51
N ASP A 155 -9.00 -20.02 -2.27
CA ASP A 155 -7.61 -20.34 -1.97
C ASP A 155 -7.17 -19.70 -0.66
N PRO A 156 -6.23 -20.33 0.08
CA PRO A 156 -5.79 -19.82 1.37
C PRO A 156 -5.07 -18.48 1.23
N ILE A 157 -5.31 -17.59 2.18
CA ILE A 157 -4.63 -16.32 2.30
C ILE A 157 -3.75 -16.27 3.55
N SER A 158 -2.81 -15.35 3.58
CA SER A 158 -1.88 -15.19 4.72
C SER A 158 -2.52 -14.58 5.96
N VAL A 159 -3.66 -13.91 5.82
CA VAL A 159 -4.44 -13.35 6.93
C VAL A 159 -5.32 -14.44 7.52
N THR A 160 -5.28 -14.60 8.83
CA THR A 160 -6.14 -15.56 9.52
C THR A 160 -7.50 -14.96 9.84
N ARG A 161 -8.51 -15.82 10.03
CA ARG A 161 -9.82 -15.39 10.49
C ARG A 161 -9.76 -14.62 11.81
N ALA A 162 -8.95 -15.08 12.75
CA ALA A 162 -8.78 -14.40 14.05
C ALA A 162 -8.23 -12.98 13.90
N GLU A 163 -7.21 -12.77 13.07
CA GLU A 163 -6.66 -11.45 12.79
C GLU A 163 -7.67 -10.50 12.14
N PHE A 164 -8.53 -11.03 11.28
CA PHE A 164 -9.62 -10.25 10.68
C PHE A 164 -10.67 -9.85 11.73
N GLU A 165 -11.06 -10.77 12.61
CA GLU A 165 -12.01 -10.46 13.70
C GLU A 165 -11.46 -9.41 14.66
N GLU A 166 -10.15 -9.45 14.99
CA GLU A 166 -9.50 -8.40 15.81
C GLU A 166 -9.65 -7.02 15.16
N VAL A 167 -9.51 -6.93 13.84
CA VAL A 167 -9.71 -5.68 13.09
C VAL A 167 -11.17 -5.22 13.16
N LEU A 168 -12.11 -6.13 12.98
CA LEU A 168 -13.53 -5.78 13.08
C LEU A 168 -13.90 -5.31 14.48
N ASP A 169 -13.39 -5.96 15.52
CA ASP A 169 -13.62 -5.56 16.91
C ASP A 169 -13.01 -4.17 17.22
N GLU A 170 -11.89 -3.84 16.61
CA GLU A 170 -11.27 -2.51 16.73
C GLU A 170 -12.12 -1.43 16.03
N ILE A 171 -12.63 -1.73 14.83
CA ILE A 171 -13.51 -0.84 14.08
C ILE A 171 -14.84 -0.65 14.83
N GLU A 172 -15.45 -1.72 15.32
CA GLU A 172 -16.72 -1.68 16.07
C GLU A 172 -16.61 -0.85 17.34
N ARG A 173 -15.49 -0.98 18.08
CA ARG A 173 -15.20 -0.15 19.27
C ARG A 173 -15.10 1.35 18.96
N SER A 174 -14.78 1.72 17.73
CA SER A 174 -14.77 3.13 17.30
C SER A 174 -16.16 3.69 17.00
N GLY A 175 -17.19 2.83 16.95
CA GLY A 175 -18.54 3.20 16.61
C GLY A 175 -18.88 3.19 15.12
N LEU A 176 -17.93 2.80 14.26
CA LEU A 176 -18.20 2.63 12.83
C LEU A 176 -19.11 1.41 12.60
N PRO A 177 -20.29 1.57 11.97
CA PRO A 177 -21.22 0.49 11.80
C PRO A 177 -20.70 -0.62 10.91
N LEU A 178 -20.84 -1.86 11.36
CA LEU A 178 -20.46 -3.07 10.65
C LEU A 178 -21.68 -3.84 10.17
N LYS A 179 -21.55 -4.54 9.05
CA LYS A 179 -22.53 -5.54 8.60
C LYS A 179 -22.66 -6.66 9.65
N ALA A 180 -23.89 -7.10 9.90
CA ALA A 180 -24.19 -8.07 10.96
C ALA A 180 -23.58 -9.47 10.72
N ASP A 181 -23.45 -9.89 9.45
CA ASP A 181 -22.94 -11.21 9.08
C ASP A 181 -21.41 -11.19 8.92
N ARG A 182 -20.70 -11.42 10.02
CA ARG A 182 -19.23 -11.48 10.05
C ARG A 182 -18.66 -12.64 9.23
N GLU A 183 -19.42 -13.73 9.06
CA GLU A 183 -18.99 -14.87 8.24
C GLU A 183 -19.00 -14.51 6.76
N LYS A 184 -20.05 -13.82 6.31
CA LYS A 184 -20.14 -13.28 4.95
C LYS A 184 -19.06 -12.22 4.72
N ALA A 185 -18.79 -11.36 5.71
CA ALA A 185 -17.73 -10.35 5.65
C ALA A 185 -16.35 -10.99 5.49
N TRP A 186 -16.04 -12.04 6.26
CA TRP A 186 -14.80 -12.79 6.12
C TRP A 186 -14.62 -13.37 4.72
N ARG A 187 -15.64 -14.08 4.20
CA ARG A 187 -15.57 -14.67 2.86
C ARG A 187 -15.39 -13.63 1.77
N ALA A 188 -16.05 -12.48 1.90
CA ALA A 188 -15.90 -11.37 0.96
C ALA A 188 -14.49 -10.77 1.02
N PHE A 189 -13.96 -10.52 2.23
CA PHE A 189 -12.59 -10.06 2.43
C PHE A 189 -11.57 -11.04 1.85
N ALA A 190 -11.68 -12.32 2.19
CA ALA A 190 -10.76 -13.35 1.70
C ALA A 190 -10.79 -13.47 0.17
N GLY A 191 -11.98 -13.38 -0.43
CA GLY A 191 -12.15 -13.40 -1.88
C GLY A 191 -11.52 -12.19 -2.60
N TRP A 192 -11.44 -11.03 -1.95
CA TRP A 192 -10.65 -9.91 -2.45
C TRP A 192 -9.15 -10.10 -2.20
N ARG A 193 -8.79 -10.44 -0.96
CA ARG A 193 -7.42 -10.55 -0.50
C ARG A 193 -6.59 -11.56 -1.30
N VAL A 194 -7.16 -12.69 -1.67
CA VAL A 194 -6.48 -13.74 -2.43
C VAL A 194 -5.87 -13.23 -3.74
N ASN A 195 -6.46 -12.19 -4.34
CA ASN A 195 -5.99 -11.64 -5.60
C ASN A 195 -4.61 -10.96 -5.52
N TYR A 196 -4.22 -10.48 -4.35
CA TYR A 196 -2.95 -9.77 -4.17
C TYR A 196 -2.07 -10.31 -3.05
N ASP A 197 -2.55 -11.26 -2.26
CA ASP A 197 -1.85 -11.77 -1.08
C ASP A 197 -0.44 -12.26 -1.40
N GLU A 198 -0.32 -13.18 -2.34
CA GLU A 198 0.95 -13.79 -2.72
C GLU A 198 1.91 -12.77 -3.34
N ALA A 199 1.42 -11.92 -4.25
CA ALA A 199 2.22 -10.87 -4.87
C ALA A 199 2.72 -9.83 -3.85
N LEU A 200 1.85 -9.42 -2.93
CA LEU A 200 2.18 -8.49 -1.85
C LEU A 200 3.31 -9.04 -0.96
N LEU A 201 3.20 -10.29 -0.54
CA LEU A 201 4.22 -10.93 0.30
C LEU A 201 5.54 -11.13 -0.44
N ALA A 202 5.49 -11.59 -1.69
CA ALA A 202 6.68 -11.81 -2.50
C ALA A 202 7.43 -10.50 -2.78
N LEU A 203 6.72 -9.43 -3.14
CA LEU A 203 7.30 -8.11 -3.35
C LEU A 203 7.82 -7.50 -2.04
N SER A 204 7.10 -7.66 -0.94
CA SER A 204 7.56 -7.21 0.38
C SER A 204 8.88 -7.87 0.78
N ALA A 205 9.04 -9.15 0.46
CA ALA A 205 10.28 -9.88 0.68
C ALA A 205 11.40 -9.42 -0.25
N LEU A 206 11.10 -9.16 -1.53
CA LEU A 206 12.06 -8.68 -2.52
C LEU A 206 12.67 -7.35 -2.12
N VAL A 207 11.83 -6.38 -1.75
CA VAL A 207 12.29 -5.02 -1.40
C VAL A 207 12.74 -4.89 0.06
N VAL A 208 12.70 -5.98 0.82
CA VAL A 208 12.99 -5.98 2.27
C VAL A 208 12.21 -4.87 2.98
N ALA A 209 10.89 -4.88 2.78
CA ALA A 209 10.00 -3.86 3.32
C ALA A 209 10.01 -3.85 4.86
N PRO A 210 9.89 -2.68 5.51
CA PRO A 210 9.71 -2.58 6.95
C PRO A 210 8.42 -3.31 7.39
N PRO A 211 8.33 -3.79 8.63
CA PRO A 211 7.15 -4.48 9.12
C PRO A 211 5.88 -3.64 8.97
N ALA A 212 4.92 -4.17 8.25
CA ALA A 212 3.59 -3.61 8.07
C ALA A 212 2.56 -4.75 8.20
N ARG A 213 1.43 -4.46 8.85
CA ARG A 213 0.40 -5.44 9.17
C ARG A 213 -0.07 -6.18 7.92
N TRP A 214 -0.20 -7.49 8.01
CA TRP A 214 -0.69 -8.40 6.96
C TRP A 214 0.15 -8.41 5.67
N SER A 215 1.39 -7.94 5.74
CA SER A 215 2.31 -7.94 4.60
C SER A 215 3.73 -8.31 5.06
N SER A 216 4.60 -7.36 5.18
CA SER A 216 6.01 -7.55 5.54
C SER A 216 6.26 -7.91 7.01
N ASP A 217 5.28 -7.82 7.89
CA ASP A 217 5.35 -8.35 9.27
C ASP A 217 5.57 -9.87 9.30
N ARG A 218 5.23 -10.57 8.22
CA ARG A 218 5.48 -12.00 8.01
C ARG A 218 6.88 -12.29 7.47
N ASN A 219 7.65 -11.24 7.17
CA ASN A 219 8.97 -11.32 6.59
C ASN A 219 10.05 -10.93 7.60
N GLY A 220 10.74 -11.90 8.19
CA GLY A 220 11.80 -11.67 9.18
C GLY A 220 13.11 -11.05 8.64
N ARG A 221 13.16 -10.62 7.37
CA ARG A 221 14.37 -10.10 6.72
C ARG A 221 14.65 -8.63 7.00
N PHE A 222 13.67 -7.87 7.47
CA PHE A 222 13.86 -6.46 7.77
C PHE A 222 14.62 -6.27 9.07
N HIS A 223 15.73 -5.54 9.01
CA HIS A 223 16.47 -5.09 10.20
C HIS A 223 16.30 -3.58 10.35
N ARG A 224 15.84 -3.14 11.52
CA ARG A 224 15.66 -1.72 11.82
C ARG A 224 17.00 -0.99 11.69
N PRO A 225 17.08 0.15 10.97
CA PRO A 225 18.27 0.98 10.95
C PRO A 225 18.65 1.41 12.38
N THR A 226 19.94 1.36 12.72
CA THR A 226 20.45 1.77 14.02
C THR A 226 20.53 3.29 14.19
N VAL A 227 20.35 4.04 13.11
CA VAL A 227 20.39 5.51 13.14
C VAL A 227 19.09 6.03 13.76
N ARG A 228 19.22 6.70 14.91
CA ARG A 228 18.10 7.42 15.54
C ARG A 228 17.67 8.56 14.65
N HIS A 229 16.49 8.43 14.00
CA HIS A 229 15.83 9.58 13.43
C HIS A 229 15.36 10.53 14.56
N PRO A 230 15.50 11.85 14.41
CA PRO A 230 14.89 12.80 15.33
C PRO A 230 13.37 12.58 15.30
N ARG A 231 12.82 12.43 16.48
CA ARG A 231 11.43 12.20 16.85
C ARG A 231 10.40 12.34 15.72
N THR A 232 9.79 11.23 15.35
CA THR A 232 8.45 11.27 14.75
C THR A 232 7.51 11.97 15.71
N TRP A 233 6.82 13.02 15.27
CA TRP A 233 5.75 13.67 16.01
C TRP A 233 4.65 12.65 16.27
N ARG A 234 4.59 12.14 17.50
CA ARG A 234 3.38 11.48 17.95
C ARG A 234 2.36 12.59 18.22
N VAL A 235 1.53 12.86 17.24
CA VAL A 235 0.26 13.53 17.52
C VAL A 235 -0.59 12.45 18.18
N ASP A 236 -0.85 12.61 19.49
CA ASP A 236 -1.84 11.80 20.17
C ASP A 236 -3.19 12.08 19.49
N PRO A 237 -3.87 11.07 18.90
CA PRO A 237 -5.14 11.29 18.23
C PRO A 237 -6.24 11.81 19.15
N LEU A 238 -6.03 11.79 20.47
CA LEU A 238 -6.98 12.25 21.48
C LEU A 238 -6.79 13.71 21.88
N GLU A 239 -5.73 14.40 21.43
CA GLU A 239 -5.52 15.83 21.64
C GLU A 239 -5.92 16.68 20.43
N ALA A 240 -7.00 16.34 19.74
CA ALA A 240 -7.62 17.30 18.84
C ALA A 240 -8.21 18.46 19.69
N PRO A 241 -7.90 19.74 19.40
CA PRO A 241 -8.45 20.84 20.17
C PRO A 241 -9.97 20.80 20.09
N ARG A 242 -10.61 20.68 21.27
CA ARG A 242 -12.05 20.89 21.42
C ARG A 242 -12.31 22.38 21.27
N SER A 243 -12.59 22.79 20.08
CA SER A 243 -13.25 24.07 19.75
C SER A 243 -12.87 24.52 18.33
N TRP A 244 -13.76 24.31 17.44
CA TRP A 244 -14.17 25.29 16.42
C TRP A 244 -15.67 25.23 16.29
#